data_025de5a8ae8bcd329d8ffc603de16019
#
_entry.id   025de5a8ae8bcd329d8ffc603de16019
#
_cell.length_a   1.000
_cell.length_b   1.000
_cell.length_c   1.000
_cell.angle_alpha   90.00
_cell.angle_beta   90.00
_cell.angle_gamma   90.00
#
_symmetry.space_group_name_H-M   'P 1'
#
loop_
_entity.id
_entity.type
_entity.pdbx_description
1 polymer ?
#
loop_
_entity_poly.entity_id
_entity_poly.type
_entity_poly.pdbx_seq_one_letter_code
_entity_poly.pdbx_strand_id
1 'polypeptide(L)'
;MGYTKGTAMENIRKLMQFYFLTESGTSDHYHQNPELFYILKGTLEVKIDDKVYELRQEDIVLINANKRHTMTGKEGILAARFEIDFHLLAEYMGTMQLLFWCNTIVDKNAAYDELRKVLDQILARYFERDEKGAFDLNALYFQAAHILTSNFLINMDDSRFENWDSQNRIRI
;
A
#
# COMPACT_ATOMS: atom_id res chain seq x y z
N MET A 1 -27.82 27.77 -23.85
CA MET A 1 -27.81 26.55 -23.01
C MET A 1 -26.38 26.33 -22.57
N GLY A 2 -26.10 26.71 -21.30
CA GLY A 2 -24.76 26.55 -20.73
C GLY A 2 -24.55 25.11 -20.30
N TYR A 3 -23.60 24.42 -20.88
CA TYR A 3 -23.06 23.19 -20.35
C TYR A 3 -22.19 23.56 -19.15
N THR A 4 -22.64 23.25 -17.95
CA THR A 4 -21.80 23.25 -16.75
C THR A 4 -20.76 22.13 -16.87
N LYS A 5 -19.57 22.49 -17.31
CA LYS A 5 -18.38 21.67 -17.16
C LYS A 5 -18.04 21.65 -15.66
N GLY A 6 -18.18 20.54 -15.03
CA GLY A 6 -17.64 20.34 -13.70
C GLY A 6 -18.56 19.54 -12.85
N THR A 7 -18.33 18.28 -12.77
CA THR A 7 -18.56 17.41 -11.60
C THR A 7 -18.39 15.93 -11.94
N ALA A 8 -18.28 15.57 -13.21
CA ALA A 8 -18.13 14.15 -13.62
C ALA A 8 -16.71 13.57 -13.37
N MET A 9 -15.68 14.41 -13.19
CA MET A 9 -14.31 13.90 -12.94
C MET A 9 -13.92 13.73 -11.48
N GLU A 10 -14.69 14.30 -10.55
CA GLU A 10 -14.40 14.17 -9.11
C GLU A 10 -14.81 12.81 -8.50
N ASN A 11 -15.58 12.00 -9.20
CA ASN A 11 -16.14 10.74 -8.69
C ASN A 11 -15.60 9.48 -9.37
N ILE A 12 -14.51 9.56 -10.14
CA ILE A 12 -13.88 8.34 -10.67
C ILE A 12 -13.12 7.66 -9.53
N ARG A 13 -13.64 6.55 -9.04
CA ARG A 13 -12.95 5.71 -8.06
C ARG A 13 -11.68 5.15 -8.66
N LYS A 14 -10.57 5.36 -7.99
CA LYS A 14 -9.27 4.79 -8.34
C LYS A 14 -8.96 3.65 -7.41
N LEU A 15 -8.43 2.56 -7.96
CA LEU A 15 -8.03 1.41 -7.16
C LEU A 15 -6.90 1.76 -6.18
N MET A 16 -5.97 2.59 -6.64
CA MET A 16 -4.88 3.11 -5.82
C MET A 16 -4.70 4.61 -6.03
N GLN A 17 -4.17 5.25 -5.00
CA GLN A 17 -3.61 6.59 -5.06
C GLN A 17 -2.27 6.55 -4.34
N PHE A 18 -1.31 7.39 -4.75
CA PHE A 18 -0.06 7.46 -4.02
C PHE A 18 0.32 8.90 -3.67
N TYR A 19 1.10 9.01 -2.62
CA TYR A 19 1.59 10.25 -2.06
C TYR A 19 3.06 10.08 -1.69
N PHE A 20 3.84 11.14 -1.82
CA PHE A 20 5.18 11.14 -1.25
C PHE A 20 5.15 11.50 0.24
N LEU A 21 5.89 10.75 1.04
CA LEU A 21 6.16 11.04 2.43
C LEU A 21 7.59 11.58 2.53
N THR A 22 7.72 12.85 2.94
CA THR A 22 9.01 13.55 3.06
C THR A 22 9.28 14.06 4.47
N GLU A 23 8.28 13.99 5.35
CA GLU A 23 8.34 14.48 6.72
C GLU A 23 7.98 13.39 7.73
N SER A 24 8.35 13.63 8.96
CA SER A 24 8.15 12.69 10.05
C SER A 24 6.82 12.90 10.76
N GLY A 25 6.12 11.81 10.96
CA GLY A 25 5.16 11.66 12.04
C GLY A 25 3.71 11.79 11.63
N THR A 26 3.00 10.69 11.72
CA THR A 26 1.55 10.68 11.88
C THR A 26 1.20 10.31 13.31
N SER A 27 0.14 10.93 13.86
CA SER A 27 -0.46 10.48 15.11
C SER A 27 -0.99 9.06 14.97
N ASP A 28 -1.13 8.36 16.09
CA ASP A 28 -1.74 7.03 16.12
C ASP A 28 -3.16 7.08 15.54
N HIS A 29 -3.39 6.33 14.48
CA HIS A 29 -4.67 6.30 13.76
C HIS A 29 -4.92 4.94 13.13
N TYR A 30 -6.13 4.76 12.61
CA TYR A 30 -6.52 3.62 11.78
C TYR A 30 -7.55 4.08 10.73
N HIS A 31 -7.61 3.38 9.63
CA HIS A 31 -8.58 3.61 8.56
C HIS A 31 -8.84 2.32 7.78
N GLN A 32 -9.89 2.33 6.95
CA GLN A 32 -10.34 1.14 6.24
C GLN A 32 -9.45 0.78 5.05
N ASN A 33 -8.88 1.77 4.38
CA ASN A 33 -8.04 1.52 3.22
C ASN A 33 -6.67 0.98 3.63
N PRO A 34 -6.22 -0.16 3.09
CA PRO A 34 -4.84 -0.60 3.26
C PRO A 34 -3.85 0.42 2.69
N GLU A 35 -2.70 0.54 3.33
CA GLU A 35 -1.61 1.39 2.88
C GLU A 35 -0.34 0.58 2.65
N LEU A 36 0.28 0.77 1.51
CA LEU A 36 1.58 0.20 1.19
C LEU A 36 2.62 1.30 1.19
N PHE A 37 3.69 1.09 1.94
CA PHE A 37 4.86 1.98 1.99
C PHE A 37 6.02 1.35 1.24
N TYR A 38 6.63 2.12 0.37
CA TYR A 38 7.86 1.79 -0.34
C TYR A 38 8.91 2.86 -0.09
N ILE A 39 10.04 2.47 0.50
CA ILE A 39 11.08 3.39 0.93
C ILE A 39 12.04 3.66 -0.21
N LEU A 40 12.12 4.92 -0.63
CA LEU A 40 13.00 5.36 -1.72
C LEU A 40 14.35 5.86 -1.20
N LYS A 41 14.36 6.46 0.01
CA LYS A 41 15.55 6.98 0.66
C LYS A 41 15.31 7.15 2.15
N GLY A 42 16.37 6.98 2.94
CA GLY A 42 16.32 7.21 4.39
C GLY A 42 15.70 6.05 5.15
N THR A 43 15.15 6.33 6.31
CA THR A 43 14.60 5.35 7.23
C THR A 43 13.24 5.78 7.72
N LEU A 44 12.29 4.86 7.70
CA LEU A 44 10.94 5.04 8.24
C LEU A 44 10.70 4.01 9.34
N GLU A 45 10.38 4.47 10.53
CA GLU A 45 9.86 3.62 11.58
C GLU A 45 8.35 3.55 11.46
N VAL A 46 7.81 2.34 11.34
CA VAL A 46 6.38 2.08 11.31
C VAL A 46 6.00 1.23 12.50
N LYS A 47 5.13 1.74 13.35
CA LYS A 47 4.52 0.97 14.42
C LYS A 47 3.15 0.50 13.95
N ILE A 48 2.93 -0.81 13.96
CA ILE A 48 1.65 -1.44 13.63
C ILE A 48 1.19 -2.21 14.87
N ASP A 49 0.05 -1.82 15.44
CA ASP A 49 -0.40 -2.27 16.75
C ASP A 49 0.75 -2.08 17.79
N ASP A 50 1.29 -3.15 18.37
CA ASP A 50 2.37 -3.07 19.37
C ASP A 50 3.77 -3.37 18.80
N LYS A 51 3.89 -3.56 17.47
CA LYS A 51 5.15 -3.90 16.82
C LYS A 51 5.73 -2.73 16.05
N VAL A 52 7.03 -2.58 16.18
CA VAL A 52 7.81 -1.53 15.51
C VAL A 52 8.70 -2.17 14.45
N TYR A 53 8.63 -1.62 13.24
CA TYR A 53 9.44 -2.03 12.10
C TYR A 53 10.26 -0.83 11.62
N GLU A 54 11.56 -0.99 11.51
CA GLU A 54 12.44 -0.02 10.89
C GLU A 54 12.67 -0.39 9.43
N LEU A 55 12.11 0.41 8.53
CA LEU A 55 12.20 0.24 7.08
C LEU A 55 13.32 1.11 6.53
N ARG A 56 14.08 0.56 5.61
CA ARG A 56 15.17 1.22 4.90
C ARG A 56 14.90 1.24 3.41
N GLN A 57 15.79 1.84 2.65
CA GLN A 57 15.68 1.89 1.18
C GLN A 57 15.36 0.51 0.60
N GLU A 58 14.41 0.48 -0.34
CA GLU A 58 13.84 -0.69 -1.02
C GLU A 58 12.95 -1.59 -0.14
N ASP A 59 12.78 -1.28 1.14
CA ASP A 59 11.82 -1.99 1.97
C ASP A 59 10.38 -1.62 1.62
N ILE A 60 9.51 -2.63 1.76
CA ILE A 60 8.07 -2.53 1.54
C ILE A 60 7.34 -3.06 2.77
N VAL A 61 6.30 -2.36 3.20
CA VAL A 61 5.32 -2.85 4.16
C VAL A 61 3.92 -2.46 3.73
N LEU A 62 2.98 -3.40 3.83
CA LEU A 62 1.55 -3.13 3.68
C LEU A 62 0.89 -3.19 5.05
N ILE A 63 0.20 -2.11 5.41
CA ILE A 63 -0.63 -2.03 6.61
C ILE A 63 -2.06 -2.39 6.19
N ASN A 64 -2.58 -3.46 6.78
CA ASN A 64 -3.93 -3.94 6.49
C ASN A 64 -5.01 -2.96 6.98
N ALA A 65 -6.20 -3.10 6.39
CA ALA A 65 -7.39 -2.35 6.78
C ALA A 65 -7.62 -2.42 8.30
N ASN A 66 -8.00 -1.28 8.88
CA ASN A 66 -8.35 -1.12 10.31
C ASN A 66 -7.23 -1.45 11.31
N LYS A 67 -5.97 -1.51 10.88
CA LYS A 67 -4.83 -1.67 11.78
C LYS A 67 -4.37 -0.31 12.31
N ARG A 68 -4.22 -0.22 13.63
CA ARG A 68 -3.63 0.96 14.27
C ARG A 68 -2.17 1.08 13.90
N HIS A 69 -1.76 2.26 13.53
CA HIS A 69 -0.38 2.50 13.14
C HIS A 69 0.05 3.95 13.34
N THR A 70 1.36 4.10 13.50
CA THR A 70 2.05 5.39 13.44
C THR A 70 3.26 5.27 12.53
N MET A 71 3.68 6.38 11.97
CA MET A 71 4.88 6.46 11.15
C MET A 71 5.77 7.60 11.65
N THR A 72 7.07 7.32 11.73
CA THR A 72 8.08 8.31 12.10
C THR A 72 9.24 8.21 11.13
N GLY A 73 9.36 9.20 10.24
CA GLY A 73 10.49 9.32 9.32
C GLY A 73 11.68 9.98 10.02
N LYS A 74 12.88 9.49 9.75
CA LYS A 74 14.12 10.18 10.12
C LYS A 74 14.46 11.23 9.06
N GLU A 75 15.32 12.20 9.42
CA GLU A 75 15.74 13.26 8.52
C GLU A 75 16.17 12.71 7.14
N GLY A 76 15.67 13.33 6.08
CA GLY A 76 15.93 12.93 4.70
C GLY A 76 15.11 11.73 4.20
N ILE A 77 14.07 11.32 4.93
CA ILE A 77 13.14 10.28 4.45
C ILE A 77 12.47 10.70 3.15
N LEU A 78 12.41 9.77 2.22
CA LEU A 78 11.55 9.81 1.06
C LEU A 78 10.93 8.43 0.88
N ALA A 79 9.62 8.35 0.98
CA ALA A 79 8.85 7.13 0.76
C ALA A 79 7.66 7.42 -0.15
N ALA A 80 7.24 6.40 -0.90
CA ALA A 80 5.97 6.39 -1.59
C ALA A 80 4.95 5.65 -0.74
N ARG A 81 3.82 6.30 -0.45
CA ARG A 81 2.66 5.73 0.24
C ARG A 81 1.56 5.50 -0.76
N PHE A 82 1.14 4.26 -0.92
CA PHE A 82 0.04 3.86 -1.79
C PHE A 82 -1.17 3.52 -0.94
N GLU A 83 -2.25 4.25 -1.10
CA GLU A 83 -3.54 3.95 -0.48
C GLU A 83 -4.37 3.12 -1.46
N ILE A 84 -4.90 1.98 -0.99
CA ILE A 84 -5.69 1.05 -1.78
C ILE A 84 -7.16 1.20 -1.40
N ASP A 85 -8.05 1.46 -2.37
CA ASP A 85 -9.49 1.47 -2.12
C ASP A 85 -9.96 0.06 -1.75
N PHE A 86 -10.21 -0.15 -0.45
CA PHE A 86 -10.58 -1.46 0.09
C PHE A 86 -11.88 -1.99 -0.51
N HIS A 87 -12.90 -1.14 -0.67
CA HIS A 87 -14.19 -1.56 -1.20
C HIS A 87 -14.07 -1.96 -2.68
N LEU A 88 -13.36 -1.17 -3.46
CA LEU A 88 -13.15 -1.49 -4.87
C LEU A 88 -12.34 -2.79 -5.03
N LEU A 89 -11.30 -2.98 -4.21
CA LEU A 89 -10.55 -4.23 -4.21
C LEU A 89 -11.43 -5.42 -3.82
N ALA A 90 -12.27 -5.26 -2.80
CA ALA A 90 -13.21 -6.29 -2.35
C ALA A 90 -14.25 -6.65 -3.42
N GLU A 91 -14.73 -5.67 -4.20
CA GLU A 91 -15.60 -5.90 -5.35
C GLU A 91 -14.93 -6.79 -6.40
N TYR A 92 -13.66 -6.51 -6.75
CA TYR A 92 -12.90 -7.33 -7.69
C TYR A 92 -12.63 -8.75 -7.17
N MET A 93 -12.37 -8.87 -5.87
CA MET A 93 -12.03 -10.15 -5.24
C MET A 93 -13.27 -11.00 -4.86
N GLY A 94 -14.45 -10.38 -4.85
CA GLY A 94 -15.70 -11.03 -4.43
C GLY A 94 -15.74 -11.39 -2.94
N THR A 95 -14.93 -10.75 -2.11
CA THR A 95 -14.86 -10.99 -0.67
C THR A 95 -14.38 -9.76 0.09
N MET A 96 -14.87 -9.59 1.31
CA MET A 96 -14.40 -8.58 2.27
C MET A 96 -13.29 -9.11 3.19
N GLN A 97 -12.93 -10.38 3.08
CA GLN A 97 -11.86 -11.01 3.88
C GLN A 97 -10.53 -10.88 3.13
N LEU A 98 -9.95 -9.69 3.21
CA LEU A 98 -8.69 -9.35 2.54
C LEU A 98 -7.63 -9.04 3.60
N LEU A 99 -6.72 -9.98 3.83
CA LEU A 99 -5.56 -9.82 4.68
C LEU A 99 -4.30 -10.11 3.87
N PHE A 100 -3.31 -9.22 4.00
CA PHE A 100 -2.05 -9.33 3.31
C PHE A 100 -0.90 -9.58 4.28
N TRP A 101 -0.01 -10.47 3.90
CA TRP A 101 1.30 -10.66 4.51
C TRP A 101 2.34 -10.07 3.58
N CYS A 102 2.61 -8.78 3.71
CA CYS A 102 3.51 -8.04 2.83
C CYS A 102 4.39 -7.10 3.68
N ASN A 103 5.54 -7.60 4.12
CA ASN A 103 6.49 -6.86 4.92
C ASN A 103 7.89 -7.46 4.72
N THR A 104 8.76 -6.74 4.03
CA THR A 104 10.13 -7.20 3.69
C THR A 104 11.03 -7.42 4.91
N ILE A 105 10.68 -6.85 6.07
CA ILE A 105 11.45 -7.04 7.31
C ILE A 105 11.26 -8.45 7.86
N VAL A 106 10.08 -9.01 7.72
CA VAL A 106 9.69 -10.28 8.34
C VAL A 106 9.43 -11.41 7.35
N ASP A 107 9.29 -11.09 6.07
CA ASP A 107 8.98 -12.05 5.01
C ASP A 107 10.00 -12.02 3.88
N LYS A 108 10.23 -13.18 3.28
CA LYS A 108 11.08 -13.35 2.10
C LYS A 108 10.26 -14.00 0.99
N ASN A 109 9.94 -13.23 -0.04
CA ASN A 109 9.15 -13.66 -1.18
C ASN A 109 9.76 -13.09 -2.46
N ALA A 110 9.97 -13.92 -3.47
CA ALA A 110 10.52 -13.48 -4.76
C ALA A 110 9.64 -12.44 -5.46
N ALA A 111 8.33 -12.41 -5.17
CA ALA A 111 7.39 -11.43 -5.73
C ALA A 111 7.66 -9.99 -5.27
N TYR A 112 8.47 -9.76 -4.22
CA TYR A 112 8.86 -8.40 -3.86
C TYR A 112 9.65 -7.70 -4.96
N ASP A 113 10.49 -8.41 -5.71
CA ASP A 113 11.25 -7.82 -6.81
C ASP A 113 10.34 -7.39 -7.96
N GLU A 114 9.31 -8.21 -8.25
CA GLU A 114 8.30 -7.86 -9.24
C GLU A 114 7.46 -6.66 -8.77
N LEU A 115 7.06 -6.65 -7.51
CA LEU A 115 6.32 -5.54 -6.93
C LEU A 115 7.12 -4.24 -6.99
N ARG A 116 8.41 -4.24 -6.60
CA ARG A 116 9.30 -3.08 -6.70
C ARG A 116 9.35 -2.53 -8.13
N LYS A 117 9.49 -3.40 -9.12
CA LYS A 117 9.52 -2.97 -10.54
C LYS A 117 8.26 -2.22 -10.93
N VAL A 118 7.09 -2.70 -10.53
CA VAL A 118 5.82 -2.04 -10.84
C VAL A 118 5.69 -0.72 -10.08
N LEU A 119 6.07 -0.69 -8.80
CA LEU A 119 6.06 0.55 -8.02
C LEU A 119 6.99 1.61 -8.62
N ASP A 120 8.18 1.21 -9.05
CA ASP A 120 9.13 2.11 -9.75
C ASP A 120 8.56 2.63 -11.06
N GLN A 121 7.86 1.79 -11.82
CA GLN A 121 7.17 2.21 -13.05
C GLN A 121 6.04 3.21 -12.77
N ILE A 122 5.28 3.02 -11.69
CA ILE A 122 4.26 3.98 -11.27
C ILE A 122 4.90 5.33 -10.96
N LEU A 123 5.99 5.34 -10.19
CA LEU A 123 6.70 6.56 -9.84
C LEU A 123 7.28 7.26 -11.08
N ALA A 124 7.92 6.53 -11.97
CA ALA A 124 8.45 7.08 -13.23
C ALA A 124 7.32 7.65 -14.08
N ARG A 125 6.23 6.90 -14.25
CA ARG A 125 5.10 7.32 -15.08
C ARG A 125 4.36 8.53 -14.53
N TYR A 126 4.31 8.69 -13.22
CA TYR A 126 3.68 9.86 -12.59
C TYR A 126 4.35 11.19 -13.00
N PHE A 127 5.65 11.19 -13.20
CA PHE A 127 6.40 12.38 -13.59
C PHE A 127 6.32 12.67 -15.10
N GLU A 128 5.92 11.68 -15.90
CA GLU A 128 5.69 11.84 -17.34
C GLU A 128 4.26 12.34 -17.56
N ARG A 129 4.11 13.65 -17.73
CA ARG A 129 2.79 14.26 -17.95
C ARG A 129 2.43 14.26 -19.43
N ASP A 130 1.63 13.29 -19.83
CA ASP A 130 1.02 13.25 -21.17
C ASP A 130 -0.46 12.82 -21.09
N GLU A 131 -1.15 12.86 -22.22
CA GLU A 131 -2.58 12.54 -22.31
C GLU A 131 -2.92 11.08 -21.98
N LYS A 132 -1.96 10.17 -22.08
CA LYS A 132 -2.13 8.73 -21.82
C LYS A 132 -1.80 8.36 -20.37
N GLY A 133 -1.23 9.27 -19.61
CA GLY A 133 -0.71 9.01 -18.27
C GLY A 133 -1.71 8.41 -17.30
N ALA A 134 -2.97 8.85 -17.39
CA ALA A 134 -4.03 8.33 -16.52
C ALA A 134 -4.35 6.85 -16.81
N PHE A 135 -4.36 6.43 -18.08
CA PHE A 135 -4.59 5.04 -18.47
C PHE A 135 -3.41 4.16 -18.06
N ASP A 136 -2.18 4.61 -18.30
CA ASP A 136 -0.98 3.87 -17.96
C ASP A 136 -0.84 3.69 -16.44
N LEU A 137 -1.10 4.74 -15.65
CA LEU A 137 -1.09 4.64 -14.19
C LEU A 137 -2.15 3.68 -13.66
N ASN A 138 -3.38 3.74 -14.18
CA ASN A 138 -4.41 2.81 -13.75
C ASN A 138 -4.06 1.35 -14.11
N ALA A 139 -3.49 1.10 -15.28
CA ALA A 139 -3.00 -0.22 -15.66
C ALA A 139 -1.93 -0.73 -14.69
N LEU A 140 -0.98 0.12 -14.31
CA LEU A 140 0.06 -0.21 -13.32
C LEU A 140 -0.52 -0.43 -11.92
N TYR A 141 -1.52 0.33 -11.49
CA TYR A 141 -2.20 0.10 -10.23
C TYR A 141 -2.89 -1.26 -10.18
N PHE A 142 -3.55 -1.66 -11.26
CA PHE A 142 -4.15 -3.00 -11.37
C PHE A 142 -3.08 -4.09 -11.39
N GLN A 143 -1.95 -3.86 -12.03
CA GLN A 143 -0.83 -4.80 -12.02
C GLN A 143 -0.25 -4.96 -10.61
N ALA A 144 -0.05 -3.86 -9.87
CA ALA A 144 0.38 -3.93 -8.47
C ALA A 144 -0.63 -4.68 -7.59
N ALA A 145 -1.92 -4.41 -7.74
CA ALA A 145 -2.98 -5.13 -7.03
C ALA A 145 -3.00 -6.62 -7.37
N HIS A 146 -2.77 -6.97 -8.64
CA HIS A 146 -2.66 -8.38 -9.07
C HIS A 146 -1.49 -9.09 -8.40
N ILE A 147 -0.31 -8.45 -8.33
CA ILE A 147 0.85 -9.00 -7.62
C ILE A 147 0.54 -9.18 -6.14
N LEU A 148 -0.05 -8.18 -5.50
CA LEU A 148 -0.42 -8.24 -4.08
C LEU A 148 -1.40 -9.38 -3.78
N THR A 149 -2.47 -9.48 -4.55
CA THR A 149 -3.51 -10.49 -4.34
C THR A 149 -3.05 -11.90 -4.71
N SER A 150 -2.15 -12.04 -5.67
CA SER A 150 -1.63 -13.35 -6.11
C SER A 150 -0.54 -13.92 -5.19
N ASN A 151 0.23 -13.06 -4.52
CA ASN A 151 1.43 -13.50 -3.79
C ASN A 151 1.42 -13.21 -2.29
N PHE A 152 0.65 -12.22 -1.86
CA PHE A 152 0.70 -11.73 -0.48
C PHE A 152 -0.65 -11.84 0.25
N LEU A 153 -1.71 -12.18 -0.45
CA LEU A 153 -3.01 -12.42 0.19
C LEU A 153 -2.95 -13.71 1.01
N ILE A 154 -3.45 -13.64 2.25
CA ILE A 154 -3.48 -14.76 3.19
C ILE A 154 -4.88 -15.33 3.26
N ASN A 155 -4.99 -16.64 3.07
CA ASN A 155 -6.19 -17.39 3.40
C ASN A 155 -6.10 -17.96 4.83
N MET A 156 -7.24 -18.18 5.47
CA MET A 156 -7.26 -18.74 6.85
C MET A 156 -6.63 -20.14 6.93
N ASP A 157 -6.57 -20.89 5.82
CA ASP A 157 -5.94 -22.20 5.72
C ASP A 157 -4.45 -22.13 5.35
N ASP A 158 -3.90 -20.94 5.18
CA ASP A 158 -2.49 -20.74 4.84
C ASP A 158 -1.62 -20.83 6.10
N SER A 159 -0.51 -21.56 6.04
CA SER A 159 0.46 -21.65 7.13
C SER A 159 1.04 -20.27 7.53
N ARG A 160 1.02 -19.29 6.62
CA ARG A 160 1.36 -17.90 6.90
C ARG A 160 0.37 -17.22 7.85
N PHE A 161 -0.89 -17.70 7.88
CA PHE A 161 -1.92 -17.16 8.78
C PHE A 161 -1.55 -17.38 10.24
N GLU A 162 -1.00 -18.52 10.61
CA GLU A 162 -0.53 -18.80 11.97
C GLU A 162 0.60 -17.84 12.38
N ASN A 163 1.53 -17.57 11.46
CA ASN A 163 2.60 -16.60 11.69
C ASN A 163 2.06 -15.18 11.80
N TRP A 164 1.13 -14.81 10.94
CA TRP A 164 0.46 -13.50 10.98
C TRP A 164 -0.33 -13.36 12.29
N ASP A 165 -1.16 -14.33 12.64
CA ASP A 165 -1.98 -14.33 13.85
C ASP A 165 -1.11 -14.31 15.11
N SER A 166 -0.05 -15.12 15.17
CA SER A 166 0.88 -15.14 16.31
C SER A 166 1.62 -13.80 16.48
N GLN A 167 1.85 -13.09 15.40
CA GLN A 167 2.51 -11.78 15.41
C GLN A 167 1.54 -10.63 15.68
N ASN A 168 0.24 -10.81 15.44
CA ASN A 168 -0.79 -9.78 15.56
C ASN A 168 -1.77 -10.04 16.71
N ARG A 169 -1.67 -11.14 17.42
CA ARG A 169 -2.46 -11.36 18.64
C ARG A 169 -2.05 -10.35 19.70
N ILE A 170 -3.00 -9.55 20.11
CA ILE A 170 -2.90 -8.77 21.33
C ILE A 170 -2.78 -9.79 22.45
N ARG A 171 -1.65 -9.83 23.15
CA ARG A 171 -1.58 -10.51 24.44
C ARG A 171 -2.43 -9.68 25.38
N ILE A 172 -3.64 -10.19 25.64
CA ILE A 172 -4.49 -9.69 26.73
C ILE A 172 -3.80 -10.00 28.04
#